data_34a32c605a8ef09d870ed690f31dd70c
#
_entry.id   34a32c605a8ef09d870ed690f31dd70c
#
_cell.length_a   1.000
_cell.length_b   1.000
_cell.length_c   1.000
_cell.angle_alpha   90.00
_cell.angle_beta   90.00
_cell.angle_gamma   90.00
#
_symmetry.space_group_name_H-M   'P 1'
#
loop_
_entity.id
_entity.type
_entity.pdbx_description
1 polymer ?
#
loop_
_entity_poly.entity_id
_entity_poly.type
_entity_poly.pdbx_seq_one_letter_code
_entity_poly.pdbx_strand_id
1 'polypeptide(L)'
;MHLTELVHKLLDQQVDCGDLVIDATSGNGHDSSKLASLIGANGHLYAIDIQAPAIAATKKLLEDSGFGNCYTLYCDDHGAVLRAMQAEHQRKISSIVFNLGYLPGSDHTVKTSSSTTITALDACLPLLRQDGLLLVTAYRGHPGGMEEAEQVEKWMHRCKICKGWKIEYKAPQGTNQGIAPILWQARSP
;
A
#
# COMPACT_ATOMS: atom_id res chain seq x y z
N MET A 1 -12.29 15.40 5.26
CA MET A 1 -12.01 14.28 4.35
C MET A 1 -11.21 13.26 5.13
N HIS A 2 -11.71 12.04 5.24
CA HIS A 2 -10.97 10.95 5.86
C HIS A 2 -9.75 10.57 5.01
N LEU A 3 -8.70 10.02 5.65
CA LEU A 3 -7.46 9.70 4.95
C LEU A 3 -7.66 8.65 3.86
N THR A 4 -8.52 7.65 4.12
CA THR A 4 -8.93 6.64 3.13
C THR A 4 -9.58 7.26 1.90
N GLU A 5 -10.47 8.27 2.08
CA GLU A 5 -11.07 9.00 0.96
C GLU A 5 -10.02 9.72 0.11
N LEU A 6 -8.99 10.26 0.75
CA LEU A 6 -7.87 10.89 0.06
C LEU A 6 -7.06 9.88 -0.74
N VAL A 7 -6.73 8.72 -0.15
CA VAL A 7 -6.05 7.61 -0.84
C VAL A 7 -6.87 7.20 -2.07
N HIS A 8 -8.17 6.93 -1.90
CA HIS A 8 -9.04 6.54 -3.01
C HIS A 8 -9.10 7.59 -4.12
N LYS A 9 -9.18 8.90 -3.76
CA LYS A 9 -9.14 9.99 -4.74
C LYS A 9 -7.81 10.04 -5.53
N LEU A 10 -6.69 9.74 -4.88
CA LEU A 10 -5.40 9.68 -5.56
C LEU A 10 -5.31 8.48 -6.50
N LEU A 11 -5.90 7.34 -6.10
CA LEU A 11 -6.01 6.16 -6.96
C LEU A 11 -6.92 6.42 -8.17
N ASP A 12 -8.06 7.12 -8.00
CA ASP A 12 -8.94 7.54 -9.12
C ASP A 12 -8.22 8.39 -10.18
N GLN A 13 -7.18 9.12 -9.79
CA GLN A 13 -6.41 9.99 -10.68
C GLN A 13 -5.24 9.27 -11.37
N GLN A 14 -4.86 8.10 -10.88
CA GLN A 14 -3.63 7.41 -11.28
C GLN A 14 -3.86 6.10 -12.00
N VAL A 15 -4.88 5.35 -11.56
CA VAL A 15 -5.10 3.97 -12.00
C VAL A 15 -6.09 3.95 -13.16
N ASP A 16 -5.67 3.35 -14.25
CA ASP A 16 -6.48 3.16 -15.45
C ASP A 16 -6.95 1.70 -15.59
N CYS A 17 -8.01 1.50 -16.38
CA CYS A 17 -8.47 0.17 -16.75
C CYS A 17 -7.34 -0.60 -17.47
N GLY A 18 -7.09 -1.83 -17.04
CA GLY A 18 -6.00 -2.67 -17.55
C GLY A 18 -4.68 -2.57 -16.79
N ASP A 19 -4.57 -1.67 -15.81
CA ASP A 19 -3.35 -1.51 -15.01
C ASP A 19 -3.06 -2.72 -14.11
N LEU A 20 -1.78 -2.89 -13.78
CA LEU A 20 -1.31 -3.78 -12.72
C LEU A 20 -1.10 -2.97 -11.44
N VAL A 21 -1.70 -3.40 -10.34
CA VAL A 21 -1.68 -2.68 -9.06
C VAL A 21 -1.38 -3.62 -7.89
N ILE A 22 -0.84 -3.06 -6.81
CA ILE A 22 -0.52 -3.82 -5.59
C ILE A 22 -1.14 -3.16 -4.37
N ASP A 23 -1.85 -3.94 -3.56
CA ASP A 23 -2.17 -3.64 -2.17
C ASP A 23 -1.25 -4.48 -1.28
N ALA A 24 -0.23 -3.86 -0.73
CA ALA A 24 0.82 -4.55 0.02
C ALA A 24 0.45 -4.84 1.49
N THR A 25 -0.73 -4.42 1.93
CA THR A 25 -1.27 -4.61 3.30
C THR A 25 -2.80 -4.68 3.23
N SER A 26 -3.32 -5.74 2.62
CA SER A 26 -4.72 -5.78 2.18
C SER A 26 -5.75 -5.70 3.32
N GLY A 27 -5.43 -6.19 4.51
CA GLY A 27 -6.28 -6.08 5.69
C GLY A 27 -7.70 -6.56 5.45
N ASN A 28 -8.68 -5.67 5.64
CA ASN A 28 -10.10 -5.95 5.37
C ASN A 28 -10.50 -5.78 3.90
N GLY A 29 -9.57 -5.48 3.00
CA GLY A 29 -9.77 -5.47 1.55
C GLY A 29 -10.37 -4.18 0.96
N HIS A 30 -10.51 -3.10 1.73
CA HIS A 30 -11.14 -1.88 1.22
C HIS A 30 -10.36 -1.21 0.09
N ASP A 31 -9.04 -1.07 0.23
CA ASP A 31 -8.19 -0.53 -0.83
C ASP A 31 -8.06 -1.53 -1.98
N SER A 32 -7.99 -2.83 -1.69
CA SER A 32 -8.04 -3.90 -2.68
C SER A 32 -9.31 -3.85 -3.54
N SER A 33 -10.48 -3.68 -2.93
CA SER A 33 -11.77 -3.54 -3.63
C SER A 33 -11.80 -2.28 -4.50
N LYS A 34 -11.28 -1.16 -3.98
CA LYS A 34 -11.17 0.08 -4.74
C LYS A 34 -10.26 -0.09 -5.96
N LEU A 35 -9.08 -0.68 -5.79
CA LEU A 35 -8.13 -0.96 -6.87
C LEU A 35 -8.75 -1.88 -7.92
N ALA A 36 -9.39 -2.98 -7.51
CA ALA A 36 -10.07 -3.91 -8.43
C ALA A 36 -11.16 -3.23 -9.26
N SER A 37 -11.91 -2.29 -8.66
CA SER A 37 -12.93 -1.52 -9.37
C SER A 37 -12.37 -0.61 -10.45
N LEU A 38 -11.16 -0.09 -10.27
CA LEU A 38 -10.50 0.83 -11.20
C LEU A 38 -9.86 0.09 -12.39
N ILE A 39 -9.16 -1.01 -12.11
CA ILE A 39 -8.45 -1.77 -13.16
C ILE A 39 -9.37 -2.56 -14.09
N GLY A 40 -10.58 -2.88 -13.64
CA GLY A 40 -11.53 -3.69 -14.41
C GLY A 40 -11.04 -5.11 -14.71
N ALA A 41 -11.70 -5.79 -15.65
CA ALA A 41 -11.42 -7.19 -15.96
C ALA A 41 -10.10 -7.43 -16.72
N ASN A 42 -9.52 -6.39 -17.32
CA ASN A 42 -8.30 -6.47 -18.11
C ASN A 42 -7.03 -6.15 -17.31
N GLY A 43 -7.17 -5.60 -16.10
CA GLY A 43 -6.07 -5.34 -15.18
C GLY A 43 -5.84 -6.48 -14.20
N HIS A 44 -4.87 -6.31 -13.29
CA HIS A 44 -4.63 -7.30 -12.26
C HIS A 44 -4.21 -6.66 -10.93
N LEU A 45 -4.85 -7.11 -9.85
CA LEU A 45 -4.56 -6.73 -8.47
C LEU A 45 -3.73 -7.84 -7.79
N TYR A 46 -2.63 -7.46 -7.18
CA TYR A 46 -1.87 -8.31 -6.25
C TYR A 46 -2.13 -7.80 -4.83
N ALA A 47 -2.86 -8.55 -4.02
CA ALA A 47 -3.15 -8.20 -2.64
C ALA A 47 -2.37 -9.10 -1.68
N ILE A 48 -1.66 -8.48 -0.75
CA ILE A 48 -0.71 -9.14 0.14
C ILE A 48 -1.09 -8.83 1.59
N ASP A 49 -1.10 -9.84 2.42
CA ASP A 49 -1.14 -9.69 3.88
C ASP A 49 -0.49 -10.90 4.55
N ILE A 50 0.18 -10.68 5.67
CA ILE A 50 0.79 -11.77 6.43
C ILE A 50 -0.25 -12.57 7.22
N GLN A 51 -1.43 -12.01 7.46
CA GLN A 51 -2.48 -12.59 8.27
C GLN A 51 -3.51 -13.33 7.40
N ALA A 52 -3.68 -14.64 7.61
CA ALA A 52 -4.68 -15.43 6.91
C ALA A 52 -6.13 -14.91 7.08
N PRO A 53 -6.56 -14.38 8.24
CA PRO A 53 -7.86 -13.75 8.37
C PRO A 53 -8.04 -12.51 7.48
N ALA A 54 -6.99 -11.69 7.29
CA ALA A 54 -7.02 -10.53 6.40
C ALA A 54 -7.22 -10.97 4.94
N ILE A 55 -6.45 -11.97 4.50
CA ILE A 55 -6.60 -12.54 3.15
C ILE A 55 -8.00 -13.13 2.94
N ALA A 56 -8.56 -13.82 3.94
CA ALA A 56 -9.92 -14.36 3.85
C ALA A 56 -10.98 -13.24 3.75
N ALA A 57 -10.82 -12.16 4.52
CA ALA A 57 -11.71 -10.99 4.46
C ALA A 57 -11.62 -10.28 3.11
N THR A 58 -10.41 -10.03 2.62
CA THR A 58 -10.16 -9.44 1.30
C THR A 58 -10.77 -10.28 0.20
N LYS A 59 -10.53 -11.60 0.21
CA LYS A 59 -11.12 -12.54 -0.76
C LYS A 59 -12.64 -12.44 -0.77
N LYS A 60 -13.27 -12.55 0.40
CA LYS A 60 -14.73 -12.47 0.52
C LYS A 60 -15.26 -11.16 -0.04
N LEU A 61 -14.63 -10.02 0.28
CA LEU A 61 -15.07 -8.71 -0.21
C LEU A 61 -14.97 -8.61 -1.74
N LEU A 62 -13.90 -9.12 -2.34
CA LEU A 62 -13.69 -9.11 -3.79
C LEU A 62 -14.71 -10.02 -4.51
N GLU A 63 -14.98 -11.22 -3.97
CA GLU A 63 -15.98 -12.15 -4.49
C GLU A 63 -17.40 -11.58 -4.39
N ASP A 64 -17.78 -11.05 -3.22
CA ASP A 64 -19.10 -10.44 -2.98
C ASP A 64 -19.33 -9.20 -3.88
N SER A 65 -18.26 -8.51 -4.25
CA SER A 65 -18.28 -7.35 -5.18
C SER A 65 -18.27 -7.74 -6.66
N GLY A 66 -18.18 -9.03 -6.98
CA GLY A 66 -18.22 -9.52 -8.36
C GLY A 66 -16.92 -9.34 -9.16
N PHE A 67 -15.80 -9.04 -8.49
CA PHE A 67 -14.50 -8.98 -9.13
C PHE A 67 -13.98 -10.40 -9.39
N GLY A 68 -14.16 -10.90 -10.60
CA GLY A 68 -13.83 -12.27 -11.00
C GLY A 68 -12.36 -12.65 -10.82
N ASN A 69 -11.64 -12.96 -11.91
CA ASN A 69 -10.25 -13.44 -11.87
C ASN A 69 -9.19 -12.32 -12.01
N CYS A 70 -9.53 -11.06 -11.69
CA CYS A 70 -8.61 -9.93 -11.84
C CYS A 70 -7.70 -9.71 -10.63
N TYR A 71 -7.54 -10.70 -9.76
CA TYR A 71 -6.68 -10.58 -8.58
C TYR A 71 -5.95 -11.86 -8.21
N THR A 72 -4.82 -11.69 -7.51
CA THR A 72 -4.06 -12.75 -6.83
C THR A 72 -3.83 -12.35 -5.38
N LEU A 73 -4.05 -13.29 -4.45
CA LEU A 73 -3.89 -13.07 -3.01
C LEU A 73 -2.65 -13.80 -2.50
N TYR A 74 -1.83 -13.12 -1.72
CA TYR A 74 -0.65 -13.68 -1.07
C TYR A 74 -0.78 -13.59 0.45
N CYS A 75 -0.74 -14.73 1.13
CA CYS A 75 -0.66 -14.80 2.60
C CYS A 75 0.80 -14.97 3.01
N ASP A 76 1.59 -13.89 2.93
CA ASP A 76 3.03 -13.94 3.16
C ASP A 76 3.58 -12.54 3.51
N ASP A 77 4.87 -12.44 3.86
CA ASP A 77 5.58 -11.18 4.06
C ASP A 77 5.62 -10.34 2.77
N HIS A 78 5.16 -9.10 2.86
CA HIS A 78 5.08 -8.21 1.71
C HIS A 78 6.45 -7.96 1.05
N GLY A 79 7.53 -7.88 1.85
CA GLY A 79 8.88 -7.71 1.30
C GLY A 79 9.36 -8.94 0.53
N ALA A 80 9.00 -10.14 0.97
CA ALA A 80 9.31 -11.39 0.26
C ALA A 80 8.55 -11.49 -1.07
N VAL A 81 7.23 -11.24 -1.04
CA VAL A 81 6.40 -11.27 -2.24
C VAL A 81 6.85 -10.23 -3.26
N LEU A 82 7.05 -8.97 -2.84
CA LEU A 82 7.48 -7.89 -3.73
C LEU A 82 8.84 -8.17 -4.38
N ARG A 83 9.78 -8.78 -3.66
CA ARG A 83 11.07 -9.21 -4.26
C ARG A 83 10.88 -10.31 -5.30
N ALA A 84 10.05 -11.30 -5.01
CA ALA A 84 9.77 -12.39 -5.96
C ALA A 84 9.11 -11.88 -7.25
N MET A 85 8.25 -10.86 -7.16
CA MET A 85 7.57 -10.25 -8.30
C MET A 85 8.50 -9.45 -9.24
N GLN A 86 9.70 -9.05 -8.80
CA GLN A 86 10.58 -8.18 -9.59
C GLN A 86 10.98 -8.78 -10.94
N ALA A 87 11.18 -10.10 -11.02
CA ALA A 87 11.59 -10.75 -12.26
C ALA A 87 10.54 -10.60 -13.38
N GLU A 88 9.26 -10.65 -13.04
CA GLU A 88 8.16 -10.64 -14.01
C GLU A 88 7.53 -9.23 -14.19
N HIS A 89 7.49 -8.43 -13.14
CA HIS A 89 6.74 -7.18 -13.09
C HIS A 89 7.60 -5.93 -13.04
N GLN A 90 8.89 -6.02 -13.39
CA GLN A 90 9.78 -4.85 -13.41
C GLN A 90 9.20 -3.72 -14.24
N ARG A 91 9.05 -2.53 -13.64
CA ARG A 91 8.52 -1.30 -14.23
C ARG A 91 7.13 -1.44 -14.89
N LYS A 92 6.29 -2.33 -14.38
CA LYS A 92 4.93 -2.56 -14.90
C LYS A 92 3.82 -2.10 -13.96
N ILE A 93 4.09 -1.96 -12.66
CA ILE A 93 3.10 -1.64 -11.65
C ILE A 93 2.77 -0.14 -11.70
N SER A 94 1.49 0.20 -11.84
CA SER A 94 1.03 1.59 -11.87
C SER A 94 0.89 2.19 -10.48
N SER A 95 0.44 1.41 -9.51
CA SER A 95 0.24 1.89 -8.15
C SER A 95 0.50 0.80 -7.11
N ILE A 96 1.12 1.20 -5.99
CA ILE A 96 1.32 0.36 -4.81
C ILE A 96 0.80 1.11 -3.58
N VAL A 97 0.00 0.43 -2.75
CA VAL A 97 -0.56 0.98 -1.50
C VAL A 97 -0.02 0.21 -0.31
N PHE A 98 0.36 0.94 0.75
CA PHE A 98 0.70 0.43 2.06
C PHE A 98 -0.11 1.13 3.14
N ASN A 99 -0.72 0.36 4.04
CA ASN A 99 -1.31 0.83 5.29
C ASN A 99 -0.53 0.21 6.45
N LEU A 100 0.35 1.00 7.06
CA LEU A 100 1.27 0.53 8.09
C LEU A 100 0.62 0.62 9.46
N GLY A 101 0.53 -0.50 10.17
CA GLY A 101 -0.11 -0.60 11.46
C GLY A 101 -0.52 -2.04 11.78
N TYR A 102 -1.72 -2.20 12.29
CA TYR A 102 -2.33 -3.50 12.61
C TYR A 102 -3.70 -3.64 11.93
N LEU A 103 -4.16 -4.87 11.75
CA LEU A 103 -5.49 -5.14 11.20
C LEU A 103 -6.58 -4.70 12.18
N PRO A 104 -7.46 -3.74 11.82
CA PRO A 104 -8.55 -3.33 12.70
C PRO A 104 -9.46 -4.50 13.09
N GLY A 105 -9.72 -4.66 14.40
CA GLY A 105 -10.56 -5.72 14.94
C GLY A 105 -9.86 -7.08 15.14
N SER A 106 -8.55 -7.16 14.92
CA SER A 106 -7.75 -8.36 15.20
C SER A 106 -6.91 -8.24 16.48
N ASP A 107 -6.17 -9.31 16.80
CA ASP A 107 -5.12 -9.27 17.80
C ASP A 107 -3.99 -8.33 17.35
N HIS A 108 -3.75 -7.26 18.15
CA HIS A 108 -2.77 -6.22 17.86
C HIS A 108 -1.31 -6.70 18.01
N THR A 109 -1.06 -7.99 18.26
CA THR A 109 0.29 -8.56 18.33
C THR A 109 0.94 -8.63 16.93
N VAL A 110 0.16 -8.85 15.88
CA VAL A 110 0.63 -8.86 14.50
C VAL A 110 0.44 -7.49 13.88
N LYS A 111 1.53 -6.82 13.62
CA LYS A 111 1.59 -5.47 13.05
C LYS A 111 2.82 -5.32 12.15
N THR A 112 2.82 -4.31 11.29
CA THR A 112 4.02 -3.92 10.55
C THR A 112 5.14 -3.47 11.51
N SER A 113 6.36 -3.56 11.05
CA SER A 113 7.54 -3.09 11.79
C SER A 113 8.46 -2.30 10.88
N SER A 114 9.24 -1.38 11.47
CA SER A 114 10.16 -0.53 10.70
C SER A 114 11.06 -1.32 9.76
N SER A 115 11.60 -2.47 10.21
CA SER A 115 12.55 -3.27 9.41
C SER A 115 11.88 -3.97 8.23
N THR A 116 10.71 -4.60 8.44
CA THR A 116 9.97 -5.28 7.37
C THR A 116 9.42 -4.27 6.38
N THR A 117 8.91 -3.13 6.86
CA THR A 117 8.39 -2.04 6.04
C THR A 117 9.47 -1.44 5.13
N ILE A 118 10.64 -1.07 5.65
CA ILE A 118 11.72 -0.51 4.81
C ILE A 118 12.20 -1.53 3.77
N THR A 119 12.29 -2.81 4.14
CA THR A 119 12.63 -3.88 3.21
C THR A 119 11.60 -4.00 2.07
N ALA A 120 10.31 -3.89 2.38
CA ALA A 120 9.24 -3.93 1.38
C ALA A 120 9.23 -2.68 0.49
N LEU A 121 9.45 -1.49 1.07
CA LEU A 121 9.56 -0.24 0.32
C LEU A 121 10.75 -0.25 -0.66
N ASP A 122 11.90 -0.80 -0.26
CA ASP A 122 13.03 -0.99 -1.18
C ASP A 122 12.70 -2.01 -2.29
N ALA A 123 11.95 -3.07 -1.96
CA ALA A 123 11.55 -4.09 -2.92
C ALA A 123 10.51 -3.58 -3.94
N CYS A 124 9.68 -2.60 -3.60
CA CYS A 124 8.68 -2.07 -4.51
C CYS A 124 9.23 -1.12 -5.58
N LEU A 125 10.42 -0.51 -5.35
CA LEU A 125 10.98 0.49 -6.27
C LEU A 125 11.16 -0.02 -7.71
N PRO A 126 11.74 -1.22 -7.95
CA PRO A 126 11.93 -1.72 -9.31
C PRO A 126 10.61 -2.10 -10.02
N LEU A 127 9.52 -2.30 -9.27
CA LEU A 127 8.23 -2.71 -9.80
C LEU A 127 7.47 -1.56 -10.43
N LEU A 128 7.59 -0.34 -9.87
CA LEU A 128 6.83 0.82 -10.33
C LEU A 128 7.25 1.26 -11.73
N ARG A 129 6.25 1.46 -12.60
CA ARG A 129 6.46 2.08 -13.91
C ARG A 129 6.89 3.55 -13.75
N GLN A 130 7.32 4.17 -14.83
CA GLN A 130 7.55 5.62 -14.86
C GLN A 130 6.28 6.37 -14.45
N ASP A 131 6.41 7.40 -13.62
CA ASP A 131 5.32 8.13 -12.97
C ASP A 131 4.37 7.25 -12.14
N GLY A 132 4.77 6.01 -11.81
CA GLY A 132 4.02 5.10 -10.94
C GLY A 132 3.85 5.68 -9.54
N LEU A 133 2.71 5.38 -8.91
CA LEU A 133 2.31 5.94 -7.63
C LEU A 133 2.57 4.97 -6.49
N LEU A 134 3.29 5.43 -5.47
CA LEU A 134 3.41 4.76 -4.17
C LEU A 134 2.67 5.59 -3.12
N LEU A 135 1.69 4.98 -2.47
CA LEU A 135 0.97 5.54 -1.33
C LEU A 135 1.34 4.77 -0.07
N VAL A 136 1.80 5.48 0.95
CA VAL A 136 2.14 4.89 2.25
C VAL A 136 1.43 5.65 3.35
N THR A 137 0.47 4.99 4.01
CA THR A 137 -0.20 5.50 5.20
C THR A 137 0.43 4.87 6.44
N ALA A 138 0.94 5.67 7.37
CA ALA A 138 1.46 5.19 8.64
C ALA A 138 0.55 5.60 9.79
N TYR A 139 0.01 4.60 10.50
CA TYR A 139 -0.81 4.78 11.69
C TYR A 139 0.07 4.83 12.94
N ARG A 140 0.16 6.01 13.57
CA ARG A 140 1.12 6.30 14.66
C ARG A 140 0.60 6.00 16.06
N GLY A 141 -0.68 5.69 16.22
CA GLY A 141 -1.37 5.54 17.51
C GLY A 141 -1.16 4.18 18.22
N HIS A 142 -0.17 3.38 17.81
CA HIS A 142 0.14 2.09 18.41
C HIS A 142 1.62 1.97 18.79
N PRO A 143 2.00 1.03 19.67
CA PRO A 143 3.39 0.81 20.05
C PRO A 143 4.26 0.50 18.82
N GLY A 144 5.31 1.29 18.59
CA GLY A 144 6.21 1.20 17.44
C GLY A 144 5.77 1.99 16.20
N GLY A 145 4.51 2.47 16.12
CA GLY A 145 4.00 3.19 14.95
C GLY A 145 4.68 4.54 14.71
N MET A 146 5.09 5.24 15.77
CA MET A 146 5.87 6.48 15.66
C MET A 146 7.25 6.21 15.06
N GLU A 147 7.94 5.19 15.54
CA GLU A 147 9.26 4.79 15.03
C GLU A 147 9.17 4.35 13.57
N GLU A 148 8.16 3.56 13.22
CA GLU A 148 7.93 3.13 11.85
C GLU A 148 7.69 4.33 10.92
N ALA A 149 6.85 5.29 11.32
CA ALA A 149 6.60 6.51 10.57
C ALA A 149 7.87 7.34 10.34
N GLU A 150 8.74 7.49 11.37
CA GLU A 150 10.02 8.17 11.25
C GLU A 150 10.97 7.48 10.26
N GLN A 151 11.02 6.15 10.25
CA GLN A 151 11.85 5.40 9.31
C GLN A 151 11.32 5.54 7.87
N VAL A 152 10.01 5.52 7.68
CA VAL A 152 9.37 5.79 6.38
C VAL A 152 9.70 7.20 5.91
N GLU A 153 9.64 8.21 6.77
CA GLU A 153 9.99 9.59 6.42
C GLU A 153 11.44 9.71 5.96
N LYS A 154 12.38 9.10 6.69
CA LYS A 154 13.81 9.05 6.30
C LYS A 154 14.00 8.36 4.94
N TRP A 155 13.27 7.26 4.71
CA TRP A 155 13.31 6.53 3.46
C TRP A 155 12.77 7.38 2.29
N MET A 156 11.63 8.05 2.47
CA MET A 156 11.04 8.96 1.49
C MET A 156 11.99 10.11 1.15
N HIS A 157 12.62 10.71 2.17
CA HIS A 157 13.60 11.79 1.99
C HIS A 157 14.80 11.33 1.14
N ARG A 158 15.33 10.12 1.41
CA ARG A 158 16.40 9.51 0.63
C ARG A 158 15.97 9.29 -0.83
N CYS A 159 14.76 8.79 -1.08
CA CYS A 159 14.25 8.59 -2.44
C CYS A 159 14.12 9.92 -3.19
N LYS A 160 13.67 10.99 -2.54
CA LYS A 160 13.58 12.33 -3.12
C LYS A 160 14.94 12.84 -3.56
N ILE A 161 15.95 12.76 -2.68
CA ILE A 161 17.29 13.32 -2.93
C ILE A 161 18.08 12.46 -3.91
N CYS A 162 18.13 11.13 -3.67
CA CYS A 162 19.06 10.25 -4.38
C CYS A 162 18.47 9.63 -5.65
N LYS A 163 17.15 9.58 -5.78
CA LYS A 163 16.47 8.86 -6.87
C LYS A 163 15.51 9.73 -7.68
N GLY A 164 15.40 11.03 -7.38
CA GLY A 164 14.59 11.97 -8.16
C GLY A 164 13.07 11.80 -7.99
N TRP A 165 12.60 11.11 -6.94
CA TRP A 165 11.17 10.92 -6.70
C TRP A 165 10.49 12.23 -6.31
N LYS A 166 9.26 12.43 -6.82
CA LYS A 166 8.38 13.53 -6.39
C LYS A 166 7.59 13.05 -5.19
N ILE A 167 7.83 13.65 -4.01
CA ILE A 167 7.20 13.21 -2.76
C ILE A 167 6.41 14.35 -2.15
N GLU A 168 5.14 14.08 -1.85
CA GLU A 168 4.25 14.92 -1.10
C GLU A 168 3.87 14.25 0.22
N TYR A 169 3.73 15.07 1.25
CA TYR A 169 3.34 14.66 2.58
C TYR A 169 1.99 15.27 2.92
N LYS A 170 1.08 14.47 3.45
CA LYS A 170 -0.25 14.89 3.87
C LYS A 170 -0.53 14.36 5.27
N ALA A 171 -0.67 15.27 6.24
CA ALA A 171 -1.18 14.96 7.56
C ALA A 171 -2.65 15.35 7.63
N PRO A 172 -3.52 14.60 8.34
CA PRO A 172 -4.88 15.01 8.60
C PRO A 172 -4.87 16.31 9.42
N GLN A 173 -5.77 17.22 9.08
CA GLN A 173 -6.00 18.42 9.89
C GLN A 173 -6.86 18.04 11.09
N GLY A 174 -6.38 18.30 12.32
CA GLY A 174 -7.14 18.01 13.55
C GLY A 174 -6.32 18.16 14.82
N THR A 175 -6.99 18.10 15.97
CA THR A 175 -6.46 18.41 17.30
C THR A 175 -5.46 17.42 17.87
N ASN A 176 -5.33 16.20 17.31
CA ASN A 176 -4.40 15.15 17.73
C ASN A 176 -3.25 14.93 16.73
N GLN A 177 -2.57 16.00 16.34
CA GLN A 177 -1.51 15.95 15.33
C GLN A 177 -0.37 14.93 15.65
N GLY A 178 -0.12 14.66 16.95
CA GLY A 178 0.95 13.74 17.37
C GLY A 178 0.70 12.26 17.06
N ILE A 179 -0.56 11.83 17.02
CA ILE A 179 -0.94 10.41 16.81
C ILE A 179 -1.77 10.17 15.53
N ALA A 180 -2.16 11.25 14.86
CA ALA A 180 -2.90 11.14 13.61
C ALA A 180 -2.07 10.40 12.54
N PRO A 181 -2.68 9.57 11.69
CA PRO A 181 -1.97 8.88 10.62
C PRO A 181 -1.41 9.87 9.61
N ILE A 182 -0.33 9.48 8.94
CA ILE A 182 0.36 10.27 7.93
C ILE A 182 0.27 9.55 6.59
N LEU A 183 0.05 10.30 5.51
CA LEU A 183 0.12 9.79 4.14
C LEU A 183 1.30 10.41 3.41
N TRP A 184 2.15 9.57 2.85
CA TRP A 184 3.12 9.95 1.82
C TRP A 184 2.62 9.51 0.45
N GLN A 185 2.62 10.46 -0.48
CA GLN A 185 2.42 10.22 -1.89
C GLN A 185 3.76 10.37 -2.60
N ALA A 186 4.24 9.32 -3.21
CA ALA A 186 5.51 9.32 -3.94
C ALA A 186 5.29 8.87 -5.39
N ARG A 187 5.89 9.59 -6.35
CA ARG A 187 5.89 9.24 -7.77
C ARG A 187 7.28 8.89 -8.23
N SER A 188 7.40 7.76 -8.91
CA SER A 188 8.65 7.31 -9.53
C SER A 188 9.08 8.24 -10.67
N PRO A 189 10.38 8.39 -10.92
CA PRO A 189 10.90 9.13 -12.06
C PRO A 189 10.63 8.44 -13.39
#